data_dd336d89e9a43e88300a8424593f731e
#
_entry.id   dd336d89e9a43e88300a8424593f731e
#
_cell.length_a   1.000
_cell.length_b   1.000
_cell.length_c   1.000
_cell.angle_alpha   90.00
_cell.angle_beta   90.00
_cell.angle_gamma   90.00
#
_symmetry.space_group_name_H-M   'P 1'
#
loop_
_entity.id
_entity.type
_entity.pdbx_description
1 polymer ?
#
loop_
_entity_poly.entity_id
_entity_poly.type
_entity_poly.pdbx_seq_one_letter_code
_entity_poly.pdbx_strand_id
1 'polypeptide(L)'
;TCPVGKFRDTSRYSSRGFNAYFTVYQDAQAWLKEGIQDQIYPMMYFRGNSFYPFALDWQENSYGRQVIPGLGIYFLHPSEGNWKRDEVERQINFVRAHQLAGQGHYRVKYLIDNTQNLYDELADRYYSAPALQPAMTWLDAIAPTTPEGLTVKYQRGYTELSWKSSEDNDKQNAPYYVIYASNSYPVDTDNPDNIIAQRI
;
A
#
# COMPACT_ATOMS: atom_id res chain seq x y z
N THR A 1 10.86 5.28 -9.74
CA THR A 1 10.45 6.50 -10.48
C THR A 1 9.27 7.16 -9.81
N CYS A 2 9.33 8.48 -9.66
CA CYS A 2 8.20 9.29 -9.19
C CYS A 2 7.60 10.03 -10.38
N PRO A 3 6.62 9.48 -11.10
CA PRO A 3 5.99 10.17 -12.21
C PRO A 3 5.13 11.33 -11.69
N VAL A 4 4.88 12.30 -12.56
CA VAL A 4 3.88 13.34 -12.31
C VAL A 4 2.53 12.70 -12.00
N GLY A 5 1.81 13.20 -11.01
CA GLY A 5 0.62 12.57 -10.48
C GLY A 5 -0.51 12.35 -11.49
N LYS A 6 -0.69 13.25 -12.44
CA LYS A 6 -1.63 13.10 -13.56
C LYS A 6 -0.89 12.51 -14.76
N PHE A 7 -1.34 11.37 -15.27
CA PHE A 7 -0.72 10.77 -16.45
C PHE A 7 -0.98 11.60 -17.71
N ARG A 8 -2.25 11.79 -18.06
CA ARG A 8 -2.77 12.63 -19.17
C ARG A 8 -4.23 12.98 -18.88
N ASP A 9 -4.92 13.60 -19.82
CA ASP A 9 -6.37 13.75 -19.72
C ASP A 9 -7.03 12.37 -19.67
N THR A 10 -8.00 12.24 -18.78
CA THR A 10 -8.81 11.04 -18.63
C THR A 10 -10.18 11.26 -19.27
N SER A 11 -10.96 10.21 -19.48
CA SER A 11 -12.37 10.30 -19.88
C SER A 11 -13.23 11.05 -18.85
N ARG A 12 -12.77 11.14 -17.60
CA ARG A 12 -13.49 11.73 -16.47
C ARG A 12 -13.11 13.17 -16.22
N TYR A 13 -11.84 13.54 -16.46
CA TYR A 13 -11.35 14.89 -16.12
C TYR A 13 -10.09 15.26 -16.90
N SER A 14 -9.97 16.57 -17.24
CA SER A 14 -8.77 17.10 -17.89
C SER A 14 -7.64 17.34 -16.90
N SER A 15 -6.40 17.00 -17.30
CA SER A 15 -5.17 17.31 -16.55
C SER A 15 -4.87 18.82 -16.49
N ARG A 16 -5.57 19.62 -17.27
CA ARG A 16 -5.34 21.05 -17.46
C ARG A 16 -3.94 21.37 -17.98
N GLY A 17 -3.45 20.55 -18.87
CA GLY A 17 -2.19 20.73 -19.61
C GLY A 17 -0.93 20.21 -18.95
N PHE A 18 -0.82 20.22 -17.61
CA PHE A 18 0.37 19.66 -16.94
C PHE A 18 0.15 18.19 -16.55
N ASN A 19 0.88 17.29 -17.20
CA ASN A 19 0.77 15.86 -17.00
C ASN A 19 2.08 15.13 -17.34
N ALA A 20 2.16 13.83 -16.95
CA ALA A 20 3.35 13.03 -17.15
C ALA A 20 3.65 12.79 -18.63
N TYR A 21 2.63 12.47 -19.41
CA TYR A 21 2.80 12.02 -20.79
C TYR A 21 3.28 13.14 -21.73
N PHE A 22 2.53 14.24 -21.79
CA PHE A 22 2.81 15.30 -22.75
C PHE A 22 3.80 16.36 -22.25
N THR A 23 3.86 16.62 -20.93
CA THR A 23 4.67 17.70 -20.41
C THR A 23 6.10 17.28 -20.10
N VAL A 24 6.29 16.08 -19.55
CA VAL A 24 7.60 15.58 -19.12
C VAL A 24 8.00 14.26 -19.80
N TYR A 25 7.23 13.84 -20.79
CA TYR A 25 7.51 12.67 -21.65
C TYR A 25 7.71 11.36 -20.87
N GLN A 26 6.95 11.17 -19.79
CA GLN A 26 6.93 9.95 -18.99
C GLN A 26 5.74 9.08 -19.41
N ASP A 27 5.97 8.09 -20.26
CA ASP A 27 4.94 7.10 -20.63
C ASP A 27 4.88 5.98 -19.59
N ALA A 28 4.53 6.37 -18.36
CA ALA A 28 4.58 5.50 -17.21
C ALA A 28 3.53 4.37 -17.24
N GLN A 29 2.42 4.57 -17.93
CA GLN A 29 1.43 3.49 -18.14
C GLN A 29 1.97 2.43 -19.11
N ALA A 30 2.72 2.82 -20.14
CA ALA A 30 3.41 1.86 -21.00
C ALA A 30 4.49 1.06 -20.23
N TRP A 31 5.21 1.70 -19.31
CA TRP A 31 6.20 0.99 -18.48
C TRP A 31 5.57 -0.09 -17.59
N LEU A 32 4.38 0.17 -17.05
CA LEU A 32 3.62 -0.84 -16.31
C LEU A 32 3.15 -1.97 -17.24
N LYS A 33 2.59 -1.60 -18.40
CA LYS A 33 2.08 -2.55 -19.40
C LYS A 33 3.16 -3.51 -19.92
N GLU A 34 4.35 -2.97 -20.20
CA GLU A 34 5.49 -3.74 -20.70
C GLU A 34 6.28 -4.45 -19.60
N GLY A 35 5.90 -4.25 -18.33
CA GLY A 35 6.57 -4.89 -17.19
C GLY A 35 7.95 -4.34 -16.87
N ILE A 36 8.28 -3.13 -17.35
CA ILE A 36 9.56 -2.45 -17.05
C ILE A 36 9.58 -1.97 -15.58
N GLN A 37 8.41 -1.68 -15.01
CA GLN A 37 8.25 -1.20 -13.64
C GLN A 37 7.30 -2.12 -12.89
N ASP A 38 7.69 -2.58 -11.72
CA ASP A 38 6.85 -3.38 -10.82
C ASP A 38 5.96 -2.50 -9.96
N GLN A 39 6.47 -1.34 -9.58
CA GLN A 39 5.79 -0.38 -8.73
C GLN A 39 5.92 1.03 -9.28
N ILE A 40 4.89 1.84 -9.10
CA ILE A 40 4.90 3.24 -9.49
C ILE A 40 4.30 4.10 -8.38
N TYR A 41 4.91 5.26 -8.14
CA TYR A 41 4.53 6.20 -7.08
C TYR A 41 4.17 7.56 -7.69
N PRO A 42 2.94 7.73 -8.23
CA PRO A 42 2.51 9.02 -8.78
C PRO A 42 2.45 10.09 -7.69
N MET A 43 3.01 11.27 -7.96
CA MET A 43 2.97 12.40 -7.02
C MET A 43 1.57 13.04 -7.03
N MET A 44 0.62 12.40 -6.34
CA MET A 44 -0.80 12.78 -6.32
C MET A 44 -1.10 13.85 -5.25
N TYR A 45 -0.28 14.91 -5.20
CA TYR A 45 -0.40 16.01 -4.22
C TYR A 45 -1.51 16.97 -4.59
N PHE A 46 -2.70 16.44 -4.79
CA PHE A 46 -3.90 17.14 -5.24
C PHE A 46 -5.09 16.79 -4.36
N ARG A 47 -6.22 17.45 -4.57
CA ARG A 47 -7.52 17.13 -3.96
C ARG A 47 -8.65 17.22 -4.97
N GLY A 48 -9.80 16.66 -4.61
CA GLY A 48 -11.02 16.70 -5.42
C GLY A 48 -10.80 16.15 -6.83
N ASN A 49 -11.32 16.84 -7.83
CA ASN A 49 -11.24 16.38 -9.23
C ASN A 49 -9.82 16.31 -9.81
N SER A 50 -8.83 16.85 -9.13
CA SER A 50 -7.43 16.67 -9.53
C SER A 50 -6.79 15.43 -8.90
N PHE A 51 -7.45 14.76 -7.95
CA PHE A 51 -6.98 13.53 -7.32
C PHE A 51 -7.78 12.30 -7.79
N TYR A 52 -9.06 12.21 -7.45
CA TYR A 52 -9.84 10.98 -7.57
C TYR A 52 -9.95 10.41 -8.99
N PRO A 53 -10.25 11.21 -10.04
CA PRO A 53 -10.31 10.68 -11.40
C PRO A 53 -8.98 10.15 -11.92
N PHE A 54 -7.87 10.76 -11.49
CA PHE A 54 -6.53 10.36 -11.92
C PHE A 54 -6.00 9.16 -11.12
N ALA A 55 -6.37 9.03 -9.84
CA ALA A 55 -6.06 7.83 -9.06
C ALA A 55 -6.78 6.60 -9.63
N LEU A 56 -8.04 6.75 -10.10
CA LEU A 56 -8.74 5.69 -10.84
C LEU A 56 -8.07 5.38 -12.16
N ASP A 57 -7.69 6.39 -12.94
CA ASP A 57 -6.99 6.18 -14.22
C ASP A 57 -5.69 5.40 -14.04
N TRP A 58 -4.92 5.69 -12.97
CA TRP A 58 -3.73 4.93 -12.63
C TRP A 58 -4.06 3.46 -12.28
N GLN A 59 -5.11 3.23 -11.50
CA GLN A 59 -5.53 1.87 -11.14
C GLN A 59 -6.01 1.06 -12.35
N GLU A 60 -6.84 1.67 -13.19
CA GLU A 60 -7.39 1.04 -14.40
C GLU A 60 -6.31 0.70 -15.44
N ASN A 61 -5.21 1.44 -15.43
CA ASN A 61 -4.07 1.25 -16.33
C ASN A 61 -2.81 0.74 -15.59
N SER A 62 -3.01 0.02 -14.48
CA SER A 62 -1.92 -0.58 -13.72
C SER A 62 -1.35 -1.85 -14.35
N TYR A 63 -2.14 -2.52 -15.20
CA TYR A 63 -1.79 -3.81 -15.83
C TYR A 63 -1.35 -4.87 -14.82
N GLY A 64 -1.97 -4.88 -13.65
CA GLY A 64 -1.64 -5.79 -12.54
C GLY A 64 -0.40 -5.40 -11.73
N ARG A 65 0.29 -4.31 -12.09
CA ARG A 65 1.42 -3.77 -11.33
C ARG A 65 0.93 -2.91 -10.15
N GLN A 66 1.83 -2.62 -9.23
CA GLN A 66 1.46 -1.87 -8.02
C GLN A 66 1.50 -0.37 -8.26
N VAL A 67 0.36 0.29 -8.05
CA VAL A 67 0.25 1.75 -8.06
C VAL A 67 0.06 2.25 -6.63
N ILE A 68 0.94 3.13 -6.19
CA ILE A 68 1.02 3.65 -4.83
C ILE A 68 1.02 5.18 -4.89
N PRO A 69 -0.15 5.85 -4.89
CA PRO A 69 -0.23 7.30 -4.96
C PRO A 69 0.44 7.97 -3.77
N GLY A 70 1.25 8.98 -4.04
CA GLY A 70 1.80 9.87 -3.03
C GLY A 70 0.77 10.90 -2.59
N LEU A 71 0.47 10.94 -1.29
CA LEU A 71 -0.46 11.91 -0.68
C LEU A 71 0.31 13.12 -0.16
N GLY A 72 -0.16 14.31 -0.50
CA GLY A 72 0.48 15.57 -0.12
C GLY A 72 0.13 16.01 1.30
N ILE A 73 0.55 15.26 2.31
CA ILE A 73 0.24 15.58 3.73
C ILE A 73 0.88 16.89 4.21
N TYR A 74 1.90 17.39 3.51
CA TYR A 74 2.49 18.69 3.83
C TYR A 74 1.50 19.85 3.67
N PHE A 75 0.48 19.71 2.81
CA PHE A 75 -0.58 20.69 2.66
C PHE A 75 -1.49 20.86 3.90
N LEU A 76 -1.38 19.98 4.88
CA LEU A 76 -2.06 20.16 6.17
C LEU A 76 -1.49 21.35 6.95
N HIS A 77 -0.22 21.70 6.71
CA HIS A 77 0.42 22.81 7.40
C HIS A 77 -0.14 24.16 6.90
N PRO A 78 -0.43 25.12 7.81
CA PRO A 78 -1.03 26.41 7.42
C PRO A 78 -0.20 27.21 6.40
N SER A 79 1.13 27.11 6.44
CA SER A 79 2.01 27.82 5.51
C SER A 79 2.09 27.18 4.11
N GLU A 80 1.60 25.95 3.94
CA GLU A 80 1.72 25.20 2.68
C GLU A 80 0.39 25.16 1.89
N GLY A 81 -0.71 24.87 2.56
CA GLY A 81 -1.99 24.76 1.85
C GLY A 81 -3.21 24.78 2.77
N ASN A 82 -2.99 24.63 4.06
CA ASN A 82 -4.02 24.63 5.11
C ASN A 82 -5.20 23.68 4.80
N TRP A 83 -4.89 22.51 4.25
CA TRP A 83 -5.92 21.46 4.06
C TRP A 83 -6.41 20.99 5.41
N LYS A 84 -7.61 20.45 5.44
CA LYS A 84 -8.14 19.73 6.60
C LYS A 84 -7.70 18.29 6.55
N ARG A 85 -7.47 17.68 7.71
CA ARG A 85 -7.07 16.27 7.85
C ARG A 85 -8.04 15.31 7.16
N ASP A 86 -9.34 15.61 7.20
CA ASP A 86 -10.39 14.81 6.55
C ASP A 86 -10.19 14.63 5.04
N GLU A 87 -9.47 15.54 4.36
CA GLU A 87 -9.10 15.33 2.96
C GLU A 87 -8.13 14.16 2.80
N VAL A 88 -7.12 14.09 3.66
CA VAL A 88 -6.15 12.96 3.65
C VAL A 88 -6.86 11.65 4.01
N GLU A 89 -7.74 11.67 5.00
CA GLU A 89 -8.54 10.51 5.39
C GLU A 89 -9.42 10.01 4.24
N ARG A 90 -10.09 10.92 3.51
CA ARG A 90 -10.86 10.56 2.30
C ARG A 90 -10.00 9.93 1.23
N GLN A 91 -8.78 10.44 1.01
CA GLN A 91 -7.85 9.88 0.03
C GLN A 91 -7.39 8.48 0.43
N ILE A 92 -7.06 8.24 1.71
CA ILE A 92 -6.71 6.91 2.22
C ILE A 92 -7.87 5.92 2.03
N ASN A 93 -9.08 6.33 2.42
CA ASN A 93 -10.27 5.50 2.26
C ASN A 93 -10.55 5.19 0.79
N PHE A 94 -10.33 6.16 -0.10
CA PHE A 94 -10.48 5.97 -1.54
C PHE A 94 -9.46 4.96 -2.09
N VAL A 95 -8.18 5.10 -1.73
CA VAL A 95 -7.12 4.17 -2.12
C VAL A 95 -7.46 2.74 -1.72
N ARG A 96 -7.94 2.54 -0.50
CA ARG A 96 -8.36 1.23 0.02
C ARG A 96 -9.60 0.69 -0.68
N ALA A 97 -10.64 1.52 -0.85
CA ALA A 97 -11.89 1.12 -1.50
C ALA A 97 -11.70 0.72 -2.97
N HIS A 98 -10.73 1.31 -3.66
CA HIS A 98 -10.41 1.01 -5.05
C HIS A 98 -9.22 0.06 -5.22
N GLN A 99 -8.77 -0.59 -4.12
CA GLN A 99 -7.75 -1.64 -4.15
C GLN A 99 -6.44 -1.22 -4.83
N LEU A 100 -6.02 0.06 -4.68
CA LEU A 100 -4.67 0.43 -5.01
C LEU A 100 -3.70 -0.25 -4.03
N ALA A 101 -2.47 -0.49 -4.45
CA ALA A 101 -1.51 -1.29 -3.69
C ALA A 101 -1.07 -0.66 -2.34
N GLY A 102 -1.39 0.59 -2.14
CA GLY A 102 -1.07 1.34 -0.93
C GLY A 102 -1.01 2.84 -1.20
N GLN A 103 -0.47 3.60 -0.25
CA GLN A 103 -0.20 5.03 -0.42
C GLN A 103 1.11 5.43 0.25
N GLY A 104 1.76 6.46 -0.31
CA GLY A 104 2.92 7.11 0.30
C GLY A 104 2.53 8.46 0.91
N HIS A 105 3.18 8.87 2.00
CA HIS A 105 2.91 10.15 2.64
C HIS A 105 4.08 11.11 2.41
N TYR A 106 3.86 12.17 1.67
CA TYR A 106 4.87 13.18 1.44
C TYR A 106 4.57 14.43 2.25
N ARG A 107 5.40 14.78 3.20
CA ARG A 107 6.67 14.16 3.59
C ARG A 107 6.67 13.82 5.10
N VAL A 108 7.60 12.92 5.50
CA VAL A 108 7.73 12.41 6.88
C VAL A 108 7.78 13.47 7.98
N LYS A 109 8.33 14.65 7.70
CA LYS A 109 8.35 15.77 8.67
C LYS A 109 6.97 16.02 9.31
N TYR A 110 5.90 16.01 8.52
CA TYR A 110 4.55 16.32 9.00
C TYR A 110 3.90 15.17 9.78
N LEU A 111 4.46 13.95 9.68
CA LEU A 111 4.13 12.85 10.60
C LEU A 111 4.88 13.02 11.93
N ILE A 112 6.17 13.35 11.88
CA ILE A 112 6.98 13.60 13.11
C ILE A 112 6.41 14.77 13.91
N ASP A 113 6.03 15.86 13.22
CA ASP A 113 5.41 17.03 13.84
C ASP A 113 3.95 16.78 14.28
N ASN A 114 3.42 15.61 14.00
CA ASN A 114 2.02 15.23 14.24
C ASN A 114 1.01 16.30 13.78
N THR A 115 1.22 16.86 12.59
CA THR A 115 0.43 17.97 12.07
C THR A 115 -1.06 17.62 12.02
N GLN A 116 -1.90 18.40 12.67
CA GLN A 116 -3.35 18.16 12.85
C GLN A 116 -3.68 16.78 13.46
N ASN A 117 -2.80 16.22 14.31
CA ASN A 117 -2.90 14.88 14.91
C ASN A 117 -2.96 13.76 13.87
N LEU A 118 -2.32 13.96 12.68
CA LEU A 118 -2.35 12.96 11.62
C LEU A 118 -1.63 11.67 12.01
N TYR A 119 -0.48 11.77 12.71
CA TYR A 119 0.26 10.58 13.12
C TYR A 119 -0.57 9.69 14.04
N ASP A 120 -1.21 10.28 15.06
CA ASP A 120 -2.05 9.53 16.00
C ASP A 120 -3.24 8.88 15.28
N GLU A 121 -3.93 9.61 14.40
CA GLU A 121 -5.03 9.06 13.60
C GLU A 121 -4.59 7.90 12.70
N LEU A 122 -3.41 8.01 12.10
CA LEU A 122 -2.86 6.92 11.29
C LEU A 122 -2.53 5.71 12.15
N ALA A 123 -1.88 5.88 13.29
CA ALA A 123 -1.49 4.81 14.20
C ALA A 123 -2.71 4.09 14.80
N ASP A 124 -3.67 4.87 15.30
CA ASP A 124 -4.80 4.32 16.06
C ASP A 124 -5.89 3.71 15.16
N ARG A 125 -6.04 4.21 13.94
CA ARG A 125 -7.18 3.83 13.09
C ARG A 125 -6.79 3.14 11.80
N TYR A 126 -5.81 3.68 11.06
CA TYR A 126 -5.48 3.17 9.72
C TYR A 126 -4.42 2.09 9.73
N TYR A 127 -3.53 2.11 10.73
CA TYR A 127 -2.40 1.19 10.88
C TYR A 127 -2.34 0.59 12.29
N SER A 128 -3.49 0.44 12.96
CA SER A 128 -3.61 -0.21 14.27
C SER A 128 -3.19 -1.68 14.25
N ALA A 129 -3.28 -2.31 13.10
CA ALA A 129 -2.83 -3.68 12.88
C ALA A 129 -1.75 -3.73 11.78
N PRO A 130 -0.89 -4.76 11.76
CA PRO A 130 0.08 -4.99 10.70
C PRO A 130 -0.61 -5.16 9.34
N ALA A 131 0.02 -4.66 8.27
CA ALA A 131 -0.42 -4.89 6.90
C ALA A 131 0.53 -5.87 6.20
N LEU A 132 -0.02 -6.80 5.43
CA LEU A 132 0.75 -7.65 4.55
C LEU A 132 1.13 -6.89 3.28
N GLN A 133 2.34 -7.13 2.80
CA GLN A 133 2.76 -6.60 1.51
C GLN A 133 1.99 -7.31 0.40
N PRO A 134 1.37 -6.58 -0.56
CA PRO A 134 0.71 -7.21 -1.69
C PRO A 134 1.69 -8.07 -2.50
N ALA A 135 1.25 -9.28 -2.87
CA ALA A 135 2.05 -10.20 -3.66
C ALA A 135 2.35 -9.63 -5.07
N MET A 136 3.54 -9.91 -5.58
CA MET A 136 3.96 -9.58 -6.94
C MET A 136 3.88 -10.83 -7.83
N THR A 137 2.66 -11.29 -8.09
CA THR A 137 2.41 -12.56 -8.79
C THR A 137 2.93 -12.61 -10.23
N TRP A 138 3.29 -11.47 -10.80
CA TRP A 138 3.95 -11.41 -12.12
C TRP A 138 5.45 -11.73 -12.06
N LEU A 139 6.06 -11.70 -10.86
CA LEU A 139 7.45 -12.13 -10.64
C LEU A 139 7.49 -13.61 -10.27
N ASP A 140 6.60 -14.03 -9.39
CA ASP A 140 6.39 -15.41 -9.00
C ASP A 140 4.90 -15.64 -8.69
N ALA A 141 4.27 -16.54 -9.44
CA ALA A 141 2.86 -16.91 -9.28
C ALA A 141 2.67 -18.21 -8.52
N ILE A 142 3.75 -18.88 -8.11
CA ILE A 142 3.70 -20.16 -7.44
C ILE A 142 3.86 -19.95 -5.94
N ALA A 143 2.79 -20.23 -5.20
CA ALA A 143 2.84 -20.12 -3.75
C ALA A 143 3.71 -21.25 -3.14
N PRO A 144 4.43 -20.98 -2.03
CA PRO A 144 5.08 -22.01 -1.24
C PRO A 144 4.10 -23.08 -0.77
N THR A 145 4.61 -24.28 -0.47
CA THR A 145 3.78 -25.33 0.11
C THR A 145 3.20 -24.91 1.46
N THR A 146 2.02 -25.41 1.79
CA THR A 146 1.40 -25.16 3.09
C THR A 146 2.29 -25.64 4.24
N PRO A 147 2.53 -24.83 5.29
CA PRO A 147 3.25 -25.26 6.47
C PRO A 147 2.54 -26.44 7.16
N GLU A 148 3.31 -27.42 7.62
CA GLU A 148 2.80 -28.59 8.28
C GLU A 148 3.37 -28.79 9.69
N GLY A 149 2.70 -29.59 10.49
CA GLY A 149 3.21 -30.03 11.79
C GLY A 149 3.34 -28.93 12.84
N LEU A 150 2.44 -27.92 12.78
CA LEU A 150 2.41 -26.87 13.80
C LEU A 150 2.22 -27.48 15.19
N THR A 151 3.13 -27.16 16.09
CA THR A 151 3.04 -27.51 17.51
C THR A 151 3.16 -26.27 18.38
N VAL A 152 2.45 -26.30 19.51
CA VAL A 152 2.42 -25.21 20.48
C VAL A 152 2.84 -25.74 21.82
N LYS A 153 3.87 -25.15 22.44
CA LYS A 153 4.34 -25.47 23.80
C LYS A 153 4.24 -24.25 24.68
N TYR A 154 3.53 -24.39 25.79
CA TYR A 154 3.42 -23.33 26.79
C TYR A 154 4.54 -23.49 27.82
N GLN A 155 5.32 -22.44 27.98
CA GLN A 155 6.37 -22.36 28.99
C GLN A 155 6.16 -21.12 29.87
N ARG A 156 6.87 -21.04 31.02
CA ARG A 156 6.74 -19.88 31.91
C ARG A 156 7.17 -18.60 31.19
N GLY A 157 6.20 -17.75 30.87
CA GLY A 157 6.41 -16.41 30.30
C GLY A 157 6.47 -16.34 28.77
N TYR A 158 6.40 -17.46 28.03
CA TYR A 158 6.34 -17.44 26.57
C TYR A 158 5.64 -18.67 26.00
N THR A 159 5.20 -18.55 24.76
CA THR A 159 4.65 -19.65 23.96
C THR A 159 5.61 -19.94 22.81
N GLU A 160 6.07 -21.18 22.71
CA GLU A 160 6.92 -21.66 21.62
C GLU A 160 6.05 -22.27 20.53
N LEU A 161 6.24 -21.79 19.29
CA LEU A 161 5.63 -22.38 18.11
C LEU A 161 6.72 -23.03 17.26
N SER A 162 6.45 -24.22 16.74
CA SER A 162 7.32 -24.88 15.77
C SER A 162 6.51 -25.58 14.68
N TRP A 163 7.04 -25.57 13.47
CA TRP A 163 6.42 -26.19 12.29
C TRP A 163 7.49 -26.69 11.33
N LYS A 164 7.09 -27.49 10.35
CA LYS A 164 7.97 -27.86 9.25
C LYS A 164 8.08 -26.71 8.25
N SER A 165 9.30 -26.41 7.80
CA SER A 165 9.52 -25.40 6.77
C SER A 165 8.76 -25.75 5.50
N SER A 166 8.14 -24.72 4.90
CA SER A 166 7.55 -24.82 3.57
C SER A 166 8.64 -24.95 2.50
N GLU A 167 8.31 -25.65 1.42
CA GLU A 167 9.14 -25.68 0.23
C GLU A 167 8.65 -24.61 -0.74
N ASP A 168 9.60 -23.91 -1.34
CA ASP A 168 9.36 -22.93 -2.39
C ASP A 168 10.15 -23.32 -3.64
N ASN A 169 9.59 -23.05 -4.83
CA ASN A 169 10.28 -23.26 -6.10
C ASN A 169 11.41 -22.26 -6.31
N ASP A 170 11.31 -21.07 -5.76
CA ASP A 170 12.41 -20.11 -5.68
C ASP A 170 13.35 -20.46 -4.53
N LYS A 171 14.34 -21.30 -4.86
CA LYS A 171 15.37 -21.73 -3.88
C LYS A 171 16.33 -20.61 -3.47
N GLN A 172 16.21 -19.42 -4.03
CA GLN A 172 17.10 -18.29 -3.71
C GLN A 172 16.61 -17.52 -2.48
N ASN A 173 15.32 -17.61 -2.17
CA ASN A 173 14.71 -16.89 -1.05
C ASN A 173 14.09 -17.90 -0.05
N ALA A 174 14.28 -17.64 1.23
CA ALA A 174 13.56 -18.38 2.26
C ALA A 174 12.10 -17.89 2.34
N PRO A 175 11.11 -18.79 2.47
CA PRO A 175 9.73 -18.39 2.65
C PRO A 175 9.55 -17.59 3.95
N TYR A 176 8.73 -16.56 3.91
CA TYR A 176 8.31 -15.82 5.10
C TYR A 176 7.00 -16.38 5.62
N TYR A 177 6.88 -16.41 6.94
CA TYR A 177 5.65 -16.84 7.60
C TYR A 177 4.92 -15.67 8.23
N VAL A 178 3.59 -15.79 8.25
CA VAL A 178 2.70 -14.89 9.00
C VAL A 178 1.99 -15.76 10.03
N ILE A 179 2.04 -15.35 11.29
CA ILE A 179 1.39 -16.07 12.38
C ILE A 179 0.10 -15.34 12.74
N TYR A 180 -1.00 -16.07 12.65
CA TYR A 180 -2.31 -15.62 13.08
C TYR A 180 -2.72 -16.33 14.37
N ALA A 181 -3.32 -15.59 15.28
CA ALA A 181 -3.93 -16.16 16.49
C ALA A 181 -5.20 -15.39 16.85
N SER A 182 -6.20 -16.13 17.33
CA SER A 182 -7.44 -15.55 17.87
C SER A 182 -8.02 -16.43 18.96
N ASN A 183 -9.03 -15.92 19.67
CA ASN A 183 -9.81 -16.67 20.65
C ASN A 183 -10.93 -17.53 20.02
N SER A 184 -11.08 -17.50 18.70
CA SER A 184 -12.08 -18.25 17.95
C SER A 184 -11.42 -19.20 16.94
N TYR A 185 -12.11 -20.32 16.61
CA TYR A 185 -11.65 -21.26 15.60
C TYR A 185 -12.77 -21.51 14.57
N PRO A 186 -12.45 -21.53 13.26
CA PRO A 186 -11.11 -21.30 12.68
C PRO A 186 -10.64 -19.84 12.87
N VAL A 187 -9.32 -19.64 12.86
CA VAL A 187 -8.76 -18.29 12.91
C VAL A 187 -9.10 -17.57 11.60
N ASP A 188 -9.72 -16.41 11.70
CA ASP A 188 -9.99 -15.55 10.55
C ASP A 188 -8.70 -14.90 10.07
N THR A 189 -8.18 -15.32 8.90
CA THR A 189 -6.95 -14.79 8.28
C THR A 189 -7.18 -13.53 7.46
N ASP A 190 -8.42 -13.15 7.21
CA ASP A 190 -8.77 -11.88 6.55
C ASP A 190 -8.80 -10.71 7.54
N ASN A 191 -8.89 -11.01 8.84
CA ASN A 191 -8.84 -10.00 9.89
C ASN A 191 -7.37 -9.71 10.29
N PRO A 192 -6.83 -8.51 9.98
CA PRO A 192 -5.46 -8.15 10.29
C PRO A 192 -5.17 -8.06 11.80
N ASP A 193 -6.18 -7.90 12.66
CA ASP A 193 -6.01 -7.89 14.12
C ASP A 193 -5.56 -9.26 14.66
N ASN A 194 -5.74 -10.33 13.89
CA ASN A 194 -5.27 -11.66 14.23
C ASN A 194 -3.80 -11.91 13.89
N ILE A 195 -3.13 -10.98 13.20
CA ILE A 195 -1.69 -11.09 12.89
C ILE A 195 -0.89 -10.76 14.14
N ILE A 196 -0.23 -11.76 14.71
CA ILE A 196 0.62 -11.58 15.90
C ILE A 196 2.11 -11.50 15.56
N ALA A 197 2.52 -12.03 14.40
CA ALA A 197 3.89 -11.90 13.90
C ALA A 197 3.94 -12.07 12.38
N GLN A 198 4.92 -11.45 11.74
CA GLN A 198 5.15 -11.55 10.30
C GLN A 198 6.64 -11.51 9.96
N ARG A 199 7.02 -12.11 8.83
CA ARG A 199 8.40 -12.19 8.33
C ARG A 199 9.34 -12.94 9.27
N ILE A 200 8.87 -14.09 9.74
CA ILE A 200 9.60 -14.99 10.63
C ILE A 200 10.24 -16.10 9.81
#